data_7077e8603a087cb9054c94cd76a2f964
#
_entry.id   7077e8603a087cb9054c94cd76a2f964
#
_cell.length_a   1.000
_cell.length_b   1.000
_cell.length_c   1.000
_cell.angle_alpha   90.00
_cell.angle_beta   90.00
_cell.angle_gamma   90.00
#
_symmetry.space_group_name_H-M   'P 1'
#
loop_
_entity.id
_entity.type
_entity.pdbx_description
1 polymer ?
#
loop_
_entity_poly.entity_id
_entity_poly.type
_entity_poly.pdbx_seq_one_letter_code
_entity_poly.pdbx_strand_id
1 'polypeptide(L)'
;KKYPYTESTDLIIYDQKPKKEKKQKVWLTAVCSALAASIFTAGVFGTGMYFMQKNMNNNTQSAAVASATTQSDDSSSSDSAQLAAYKNGKKVLTIPEIAEQVGPSVVGVINKTTVQPQKYYDPFSGRYYYSSGDGSTDGQTVEQGSGSGIIFQDDGYIVTNQHVIDGASEISVILNTGDEFTAKLVGQDTKTDLAVLKIDPGSTKLTAATLGDSTTVQVGETAVAIGNPMGQEFSGSVTSGIISAVNRTMNIDNRTYNLLQTDAAINSGNSGGALINQYGEVIGIN
;
A
#
# COMPACT_ATOMS: atom_id res chain seq x y z
N LYS A 1 -49.66 30.06 -16.91
CA LYS A 1 -48.63 30.32 -17.94
C LYS A 1 -48.03 28.98 -18.32
N LYS A 2 -48.29 28.55 -19.57
CA LYS A 2 -47.79 27.32 -20.17
C LYS A 2 -46.36 27.56 -20.66
N TYR A 3 -45.45 26.67 -20.35
CA TYR A 3 -44.14 26.59 -21.02
C TYR A 3 -44.28 25.60 -22.21
N PRO A 4 -43.77 25.92 -23.37
CA PRO A 4 -43.81 25.02 -24.54
C PRO A 4 -42.70 23.98 -24.45
N TYR A 5 -43.09 22.73 -24.69
CA TYR A 5 -42.19 21.59 -24.94
C TYR A 5 -41.68 21.73 -26.39
N THR A 6 -40.38 21.70 -26.60
CA THR A 6 -39.83 21.55 -27.96
C THR A 6 -39.29 20.13 -28.11
N GLU A 7 -39.81 19.48 -29.14
CA GLU A 7 -39.45 18.15 -29.62
C GLU A 7 -38.03 18.08 -30.23
N SER A 8 -37.51 16.87 -30.18
CA SER A 8 -36.57 16.18 -31.07
C SER A 8 -35.18 16.76 -31.27
N THR A 9 -34.24 15.97 -30.81
CA THR A 9 -32.92 15.95 -31.46
C THR A 9 -32.64 14.51 -31.91
N ASP A 10 -32.62 14.35 -33.23
CA ASP A 10 -32.32 13.10 -33.94
C ASP A 10 -30.92 12.59 -33.55
N LEU A 11 -30.88 11.37 -33.04
CA LEU A 11 -29.65 10.61 -32.87
C LEU A 11 -29.17 10.12 -34.25
N ILE A 12 -28.13 10.79 -34.78
CA ILE A 12 -27.41 10.33 -35.97
C ILE A 12 -26.53 9.16 -35.56
N ILE A 13 -26.98 7.93 -35.86
CA ILE A 13 -26.15 6.74 -35.71
C ILE A 13 -25.17 6.70 -36.88
N TYR A 14 -23.91 6.93 -36.62
CA TYR A 14 -22.83 6.67 -37.59
C TYR A 14 -22.52 5.18 -37.62
N ASP A 15 -23.04 4.48 -38.63
CA ASP A 15 -22.61 3.12 -38.98
C ASP A 15 -21.21 3.16 -39.59
N GLN A 16 -20.18 2.96 -38.75
CA GLN A 16 -18.79 2.81 -39.20
C GLN A 16 -18.52 1.32 -39.45
N LYS A 17 -18.58 0.91 -40.70
CA LYS A 17 -18.04 -0.40 -41.13
C LYS A 17 -16.55 -0.49 -40.80
N PRO A 18 -16.08 -1.58 -40.18
CA PRO A 18 -14.68 -1.73 -39.85
C PRO A 18 -13.83 -1.84 -41.12
N LYS A 19 -12.88 -0.91 -41.32
CA LYS A 19 -11.84 -1.02 -42.34
C LYS A 19 -10.95 -2.22 -42.05
N LYS A 20 -10.83 -3.13 -43.01
CA LYS A 20 -9.88 -4.24 -42.97
C LYS A 20 -8.45 -3.69 -43.00
N GLU A 21 -7.76 -3.68 -41.87
CA GLU A 21 -6.33 -3.39 -41.81
C GLU A 21 -5.50 -4.53 -42.37
N LYS A 22 -4.56 -4.22 -43.26
CA LYS A 22 -3.60 -5.15 -43.84
C LYS A 22 -2.53 -5.51 -42.79
N LYS A 23 -2.65 -6.70 -42.20
CA LYS A 23 -1.76 -7.27 -41.16
C LYS A 23 -0.34 -7.65 -41.60
N GLN A 24 0.26 -7.08 -42.65
CA GLN A 24 1.51 -7.66 -43.23
C GLN A 24 2.80 -6.84 -43.06
N LYS A 25 2.85 -5.68 -42.40
CA LYS A 25 4.09 -4.90 -42.28
C LYS A 25 4.60 -4.65 -40.86
N VAL A 26 3.79 -4.91 -39.84
CA VAL A 26 4.17 -4.60 -38.44
C VAL A 26 5.16 -5.61 -37.87
N TRP A 27 5.14 -6.88 -38.32
CA TRP A 27 6.06 -7.91 -37.83
C TRP A 27 7.50 -7.69 -38.29
N LEU A 28 7.68 -7.21 -39.53
CA LEU A 28 9.04 -7.01 -40.08
C LEU A 28 9.77 -5.84 -39.42
N THR A 29 9.04 -4.78 -39.03
CA THR A 29 9.61 -3.64 -38.32
C THR A 29 9.93 -3.95 -36.84
N ALA A 30 9.17 -4.82 -36.19
CA ALA A 30 9.44 -5.27 -34.84
C ALA A 30 10.70 -6.15 -34.74
N VAL A 31 10.95 -7.01 -35.73
CA VAL A 31 12.13 -7.86 -35.75
C VAL A 31 13.41 -7.06 -36.04
N CYS A 32 13.35 -6.07 -36.94
CA CYS A 32 14.50 -5.21 -37.23
C CYS A 32 14.87 -4.28 -36.05
N SER A 33 13.91 -3.78 -35.28
CA SER A 33 14.20 -2.97 -34.12
C SER A 33 14.81 -3.77 -32.95
N ALA A 34 14.40 -5.02 -32.76
CA ALA A 34 14.96 -5.88 -31.72
C ALA A 34 16.43 -6.26 -32.02
N LEU A 35 16.78 -6.49 -33.27
CA LEU A 35 18.18 -6.80 -33.68
C LEU A 35 19.09 -5.56 -33.57
N ALA A 36 18.61 -4.37 -33.88
CA ALA A 36 19.40 -3.13 -33.73
C ALA A 36 19.70 -2.80 -32.28
N ALA A 37 18.73 -3.03 -31.38
CA ALA A 37 18.88 -2.78 -29.93
C ALA A 37 19.89 -3.75 -29.29
N SER A 38 19.94 -5.01 -29.72
CA SER A 38 20.88 -6.00 -29.17
C SER A 38 22.34 -5.76 -29.57
N ILE A 39 22.59 -5.23 -30.75
CA ILE A 39 23.96 -4.89 -31.22
C ILE A 39 24.47 -3.65 -30.50
N PHE A 40 23.57 -2.65 -30.20
CA PHE A 40 23.97 -1.43 -29.54
C PHE A 40 24.30 -1.65 -28.06
N THR A 41 23.55 -2.52 -27.37
CA THR A 41 23.82 -2.89 -25.96
C THR A 41 25.11 -3.67 -25.80
N ALA A 42 25.42 -4.60 -26.70
CA ALA A 42 26.69 -5.36 -26.66
C ALA A 42 27.92 -4.46 -26.89
N GLY A 43 27.81 -3.45 -27.75
CA GLY A 43 28.90 -2.50 -28.02
C GLY A 43 29.19 -1.56 -26.82
N VAL A 44 28.16 -1.04 -26.16
CA VAL A 44 28.32 -0.11 -25.02
C VAL A 44 28.81 -0.85 -23.76
N PHE A 45 28.31 -2.07 -23.49
CA PHE A 45 28.79 -2.86 -22.35
C PHE A 45 30.20 -3.41 -22.56
N GLY A 46 30.54 -3.83 -23.77
CA GLY A 46 31.90 -4.35 -24.09
C GLY A 46 32.99 -3.28 -23.95
N THR A 47 32.74 -2.05 -24.44
CA THR A 47 33.69 -0.96 -24.32
C THR A 47 33.77 -0.42 -22.88
N GLY A 48 32.65 -0.38 -22.15
CA GLY A 48 32.63 0.03 -20.73
C GLY A 48 33.45 -0.90 -19.84
N MET A 49 33.33 -2.22 -20.03
CA MET A 49 34.12 -3.20 -19.28
C MET A 49 35.61 -3.14 -19.63
N TYR A 50 35.95 -2.93 -20.91
CA TYR A 50 37.36 -2.79 -21.34
C TYR A 50 38.03 -1.55 -20.72
N PHE A 51 37.31 -0.42 -20.66
CA PHE A 51 37.82 0.81 -19.97
C PHE A 51 37.94 0.65 -18.47
N MET A 52 37.00 -0.07 -17.83
CA MET A 52 37.05 -0.32 -16.40
C MET A 52 38.21 -1.25 -16.03
N GLN A 53 38.45 -2.29 -16.79
CA GLN A 53 39.57 -3.22 -16.57
C GLN A 53 40.92 -2.56 -16.82
N LYS A 54 41.02 -1.65 -17.81
CA LYS A 54 42.24 -0.88 -18.08
C LYS A 54 42.56 0.12 -16.99
N ASN A 55 41.53 0.75 -16.37
CA ASN A 55 41.73 1.69 -15.26
C ASN A 55 42.09 0.99 -13.95
N MET A 56 41.60 -0.24 -13.72
CA MET A 56 41.98 -1.01 -12.54
C MET A 56 43.44 -1.50 -12.58
N ASN A 57 43.99 -1.76 -13.77
CA ASN A 57 45.38 -2.20 -13.91
C ASN A 57 46.43 -1.05 -13.75
N ASN A 58 45.99 0.20 -13.90
CA ASN A 58 46.90 1.35 -13.77
C ASN A 58 46.95 1.93 -12.34
N ASN A 59 46.15 1.41 -11.40
CA ASN A 59 46.11 1.93 -10.01
C ASN A 59 46.79 0.99 -8.99
N THR A 60 47.57 -0.01 -9.45
CA THR A 60 48.28 -0.96 -8.57
C THR A 60 49.77 -0.63 -8.42
N GLN A 61 50.19 0.61 -8.59
CA GLN A 61 51.54 1.05 -8.22
C GLN A 61 51.45 2.38 -7.51
N SER A 62 51.37 2.34 -6.22
CA SER A 62 51.91 3.30 -5.25
C SER A 62 51.07 3.33 -3.96
N ALA A 63 51.30 2.44 -3.06
CA ALA A 63 51.20 2.66 -1.61
C ALA A 63 51.85 1.49 -0.85
N ALA A 64 53.17 1.40 -0.96
CA ALA A 64 53.96 0.70 0.01
C ALA A 64 54.47 1.75 1.02
N VAL A 65 53.79 1.89 2.15
CA VAL A 65 54.35 2.58 3.33
C VAL A 65 53.91 1.87 4.59
N ALA A 66 54.90 1.32 5.27
CA ALA A 66 55.01 1.08 6.70
C ALA A 66 54.05 0.10 7.37
N SER A 67 54.51 -1.15 7.46
CA SER A 67 54.24 -2.01 8.60
C SER A 67 54.79 -1.36 9.86
N ALA A 68 53.90 -0.92 10.73
CA ALA A 68 54.21 -0.75 12.15
C ALA A 68 53.42 -1.81 12.91
N THR A 69 54.15 -2.82 13.35
CA THR A 69 53.70 -3.85 14.27
C THR A 69 53.38 -3.20 15.61
N THR A 70 52.12 -3.19 16.00
CA THR A 70 51.73 -3.16 17.40
C THR A 70 50.59 -4.13 17.60
N GLN A 71 50.93 -5.24 18.25
CA GLN A 71 49.93 -6.10 18.93
C GLN A 71 49.27 -5.27 20.01
N SER A 72 47.94 -5.18 19.95
CA SER A 72 47.11 -5.01 21.14
C SER A 72 45.69 -5.30 20.81
N ASP A 73 45.21 -6.37 21.39
CA ASP A 73 43.87 -6.66 21.89
C ASP A 73 42.63 -6.42 20.97
N ASP A 74 42.24 -7.51 20.43
CA ASP A 74 40.96 -7.85 19.81
C ASP A 74 39.83 -7.80 20.86
N SER A 75 39.19 -6.64 21.06
CA SER A 75 37.90 -6.55 21.82
C SER A 75 37.13 -5.22 21.72
N SER A 76 37.36 -4.37 20.71
CA SER A 76 36.66 -3.06 20.68
C SER A 76 35.83 -2.75 19.41
N SER A 77 35.62 -3.70 18.50
CA SER A 77 34.87 -3.44 17.27
C SER A 77 33.36 -3.71 17.36
N SER A 78 32.89 -4.35 18.45
CA SER A 78 31.45 -4.62 18.66
C SER A 78 30.69 -3.46 19.33
N ASP A 79 31.38 -2.69 20.19
CA ASP A 79 30.72 -1.62 20.96
C ASP A 79 30.39 -0.37 20.16
N SER A 80 31.17 -0.01 19.14
CA SER A 80 30.89 1.17 18.32
C SER A 80 29.75 0.98 17.35
N ALA A 81 29.56 -0.25 16.82
CA ALA A 81 28.42 -0.59 16.00
C ALA A 81 27.11 -0.68 16.82
N GLN A 82 27.22 -1.11 18.08
CA GLN A 82 26.08 -1.22 18.99
C GLN A 82 25.67 0.15 19.56
N LEU A 83 26.60 1.07 19.77
CA LEU A 83 26.29 2.44 20.21
C LEU A 83 25.57 3.27 19.12
N ALA A 84 25.83 3.00 17.85
CA ALA A 84 25.11 3.65 16.72
C ALA A 84 23.64 3.23 16.61
N ALA A 85 23.25 2.12 17.23
CA ALA A 85 21.88 1.60 17.21
C ALA A 85 20.94 2.22 18.28
N TYR A 86 21.43 3.14 19.10
CA TYR A 86 20.62 3.81 20.13
C TYR A 86 20.59 5.32 19.91
N LYS A 87 19.38 5.88 19.87
CA LYS A 87 19.14 7.32 19.83
C LYS A 87 18.12 7.66 20.94
N ASN A 88 18.44 8.66 21.75
CA ASN A 88 17.59 9.07 22.88
C ASN A 88 17.26 7.93 23.87
N GLY A 89 18.20 6.99 24.07
CA GLY A 89 18.01 5.84 24.96
C GLY A 89 17.11 4.73 24.41
N LYS A 90 16.56 4.86 23.18
CA LYS A 90 15.78 3.84 22.50
C LYS A 90 16.63 3.17 21.41
N LYS A 91 16.43 1.86 21.22
CA LYS A 91 17.04 1.12 20.11
C LYS A 91 16.45 1.64 18.79
N VAL A 92 17.31 2.00 17.86
CA VAL A 92 16.92 2.30 16.48
C VAL A 92 16.84 0.98 15.72
N LEU A 93 15.69 0.71 15.13
CA LEU A 93 15.42 -0.50 14.37
C LEU A 93 15.73 -0.28 12.88
N THR A 94 16.15 -1.32 12.21
CA THR A 94 16.20 -1.38 10.75
C THR A 94 14.80 -1.58 10.18
N ILE A 95 14.60 -1.26 8.90
CA ILE A 95 13.30 -1.44 8.23
C ILE A 95 12.80 -2.89 8.30
N PRO A 96 13.64 -3.93 8.07
CA PRO A 96 13.23 -5.32 8.30
C PRO A 96 12.79 -5.62 9.74
N GLU A 97 13.52 -5.11 10.75
CA GLU A 97 13.13 -5.30 12.16
C GLU A 97 11.79 -4.61 12.48
N ILE A 98 11.53 -3.42 11.90
CA ILE A 98 10.26 -2.72 12.05
C ILE A 98 9.13 -3.55 11.42
N ALA A 99 9.34 -4.07 10.21
CA ALA A 99 8.36 -4.88 9.51
C ALA A 99 8.04 -6.18 10.27
N GLU A 100 9.05 -6.85 10.82
CA GLU A 100 8.88 -8.06 11.64
C GLU A 100 8.15 -7.78 12.95
N GLN A 101 8.50 -6.69 13.63
CA GLN A 101 7.91 -6.33 14.92
C GLN A 101 6.47 -5.83 14.80
N VAL A 102 6.18 -4.95 13.83
CA VAL A 102 4.89 -4.24 13.72
C VAL A 102 3.94 -4.91 12.74
N GLY A 103 4.46 -5.64 11.73
CA GLY A 103 3.63 -6.35 10.74
C GLY A 103 2.49 -7.17 11.34
N PRO A 104 2.70 -7.95 12.42
CA PRO A 104 1.63 -8.70 13.08
C PRO A 104 0.48 -7.85 13.65
N SER A 105 0.72 -6.55 13.86
CA SER A 105 -0.31 -5.63 14.36
C SER A 105 -1.11 -4.98 13.22
N VAL A 106 -0.69 -5.15 11.95
CA VAL A 106 -1.37 -4.57 10.80
C VAL A 106 -2.22 -5.64 10.11
N VAL A 107 -3.49 -5.34 9.96
CA VAL A 107 -4.51 -6.26 9.45
C VAL A 107 -5.13 -5.77 8.16
N GLY A 108 -5.68 -6.68 7.37
CA GLY A 108 -6.56 -6.34 6.25
C GLY A 108 -7.96 -6.03 6.76
N VAL A 109 -8.60 -5.02 6.18
CA VAL A 109 -10.00 -4.67 6.43
C VAL A 109 -10.76 -4.76 5.13
N ILE A 110 -11.76 -5.62 5.09
CA ILE A 110 -12.61 -5.85 3.91
C ILE A 110 -14.00 -5.29 4.18
N ASN A 111 -14.41 -4.40 3.29
CA ASN A 111 -15.76 -3.86 3.24
C ASN A 111 -16.62 -4.76 2.34
N LYS A 112 -17.64 -5.36 2.92
CA LYS A 112 -18.60 -6.20 2.22
C LYS A 112 -19.96 -5.51 2.17
N THR A 113 -20.61 -5.54 1.02
CA THR A 113 -21.96 -5.00 0.85
C THR A 113 -22.92 -6.08 0.33
N THR A 114 -24.18 -5.98 0.74
CA THR A 114 -25.20 -6.89 0.26
C THR A 114 -25.88 -6.27 -0.95
N VAL A 115 -25.66 -6.85 -2.12
CA VAL A 115 -26.33 -6.44 -3.36
C VAL A 115 -27.63 -7.20 -3.49
N GLN A 116 -28.76 -6.47 -3.51
CA GLN A 116 -30.08 -7.07 -3.74
C GLN A 116 -30.27 -7.34 -5.23
N PRO A 117 -30.75 -8.53 -5.62
CA PRO A 117 -31.04 -8.85 -7.00
C PRO A 117 -32.13 -7.91 -7.53
N GLN A 118 -31.86 -7.24 -8.64
CA GLN A 118 -32.86 -6.43 -9.29
C GLN A 118 -33.78 -7.31 -10.13
N LYS A 119 -35.10 -7.07 -10.01
CA LYS A 119 -36.12 -7.76 -10.75
C LYS A 119 -36.36 -7.05 -12.08
N TYR A 120 -36.07 -7.73 -13.18
CA TYR A 120 -36.31 -7.25 -14.54
C TYR A 120 -37.57 -7.94 -15.11
N TYR A 121 -38.44 -7.13 -15.66
CA TYR A 121 -39.55 -7.65 -16.44
C TYR A 121 -39.15 -7.67 -17.93
N ASP A 122 -39.22 -8.84 -18.55
CA ASP A 122 -39.02 -8.98 -19.99
C ASP A 122 -40.41 -8.93 -20.69
N PRO A 123 -40.70 -7.85 -21.41
CA PRO A 123 -41.98 -7.69 -22.08
C PRO A 123 -42.17 -8.68 -23.24
N PHE A 124 -41.12 -9.33 -23.74
CA PHE A 124 -41.19 -10.27 -24.86
C PHE A 124 -41.59 -11.68 -24.39
N SER A 125 -41.06 -12.13 -23.25
CA SER A 125 -41.39 -13.44 -22.67
C SER A 125 -42.52 -13.39 -21.64
N GLY A 126 -42.91 -12.20 -21.18
CA GLY A 126 -43.86 -11.98 -20.09
C GLY A 126 -43.39 -12.48 -18.75
N ARG A 127 -42.08 -12.71 -18.59
CA ARG A 127 -41.46 -13.27 -17.38
C ARG A 127 -40.59 -12.24 -16.64
N TYR A 128 -40.48 -12.47 -15.36
CA TYR A 128 -39.52 -11.73 -14.52
C TYR A 128 -38.23 -12.52 -14.43
N TYR A 129 -37.12 -11.81 -14.57
CA TYR A 129 -35.76 -12.29 -14.35
C TYR A 129 -35.12 -11.52 -13.19
N TYR A 130 -34.22 -12.19 -12.47
CA TYR A 130 -33.41 -11.54 -11.44
C TYR A 130 -31.98 -11.36 -11.95
N SER A 131 -31.34 -10.26 -11.57
CA SER A 131 -29.97 -9.93 -12.02
C SER A 131 -28.90 -10.89 -11.45
N SER A 132 -29.24 -11.70 -10.45
CA SER A 132 -28.37 -12.69 -9.85
C SER A 132 -28.02 -13.88 -10.76
N GLY A 133 -28.67 -14.03 -11.91
CA GLY A 133 -28.39 -15.08 -12.90
C GLY A 133 -28.77 -16.50 -12.46
N ASP A 134 -28.82 -16.78 -11.17
CA ASP A 134 -29.20 -18.08 -10.58
C ASP A 134 -30.68 -18.14 -10.14
N GLY A 135 -31.40 -17.03 -10.31
CA GLY A 135 -32.80 -16.91 -9.88
C GLY A 135 -32.99 -16.74 -8.38
N SER A 136 -31.91 -16.58 -7.61
CA SER A 136 -31.96 -16.32 -6.17
C SER A 136 -32.61 -14.96 -5.91
N THR A 137 -33.47 -14.88 -4.92
CA THR A 137 -34.08 -13.66 -4.40
C THR A 137 -33.32 -13.08 -3.22
N ASP A 138 -32.35 -13.84 -2.71
CA ASP A 138 -31.55 -13.44 -1.56
C ASP A 138 -30.39 -12.54 -2.02
N GLY A 139 -30.10 -11.51 -1.24
CA GLY A 139 -28.97 -10.62 -1.51
C GLY A 139 -27.65 -11.38 -1.43
N GLN A 140 -26.76 -11.12 -2.39
CA GLN A 140 -25.39 -11.66 -2.35
C GLN A 140 -24.48 -10.65 -1.68
N THR A 141 -23.70 -11.12 -0.69
CA THR A 141 -22.63 -10.32 -0.08
C THR A 141 -21.42 -10.35 -0.99
N VAL A 142 -21.00 -9.17 -1.44
CA VAL A 142 -19.83 -8.99 -2.31
C VAL A 142 -18.84 -8.04 -1.66
N GLU A 143 -17.57 -8.24 -1.93
CA GLU A 143 -16.52 -7.29 -1.54
C GLU A 143 -16.67 -6.01 -2.35
N GLN A 144 -16.77 -4.87 -1.65
CA GLN A 144 -16.87 -3.55 -2.26
C GLN A 144 -15.52 -2.83 -2.29
N GLY A 145 -14.68 -3.11 -1.32
CA GLY A 145 -13.35 -2.51 -1.18
C GLY A 145 -12.56 -3.12 -0.04
N SER A 146 -11.29 -2.80 -0.02
CA SER A 146 -10.39 -3.24 1.04
C SER A 146 -9.39 -2.14 1.41
N GLY A 147 -8.87 -2.24 2.61
CA GLY A 147 -7.82 -1.40 3.16
C GLY A 147 -7.10 -2.12 4.28
N SER A 148 -6.50 -1.37 5.16
CA SER A 148 -5.75 -1.86 6.30
C SER A 148 -6.33 -1.37 7.61
N GLY A 149 -5.89 -1.98 8.71
CA GLY A 149 -6.19 -1.55 10.06
C GLY A 149 -5.02 -1.84 10.99
N ILE A 150 -5.04 -1.26 12.18
CA ILE A 150 -3.99 -1.41 13.20
C ILE A 150 -4.64 -1.94 14.48
N ILE A 151 -4.21 -3.09 14.94
CA ILE A 151 -4.58 -3.60 16.27
C ILE A 151 -3.88 -2.72 17.31
N PHE A 152 -4.60 -1.97 18.11
CA PHE A 152 -4.03 -1.12 19.15
C PHE A 152 -4.30 -1.63 20.58
N GLN A 153 -5.11 -2.71 20.72
CA GLN A 153 -5.30 -3.44 21.97
C GLN A 153 -5.39 -4.95 21.68
N ASP A 154 -4.81 -5.74 22.55
CA ASP A 154 -4.69 -7.20 22.41
C ASP A 154 -6.02 -7.94 22.57
N ASP A 155 -7.06 -7.29 23.08
CA ASP A 155 -8.41 -7.80 23.15
C ASP A 155 -9.21 -7.64 21.85
N GLY A 156 -8.61 -7.04 20.78
CA GLY A 156 -9.17 -7.00 19.44
C GLY A 156 -9.76 -5.65 19.01
N TYR A 157 -9.37 -4.54 19.65
CA TYR A 157 -9.67 -3.21 19.11
C TYR A 157 -8.72 -2.85 17.98
N ILE A 158 -9.29 -2.34 16.88
CA ILE A 158 -8.60 -2.03 15.64
C ILE A 158 -9.00 -0.63 15.20
N VAL A 159 -8.03 0.20 14.83
CA VAL A 159 -8.29 1.48 14.17
C VAL A 159 -8.03 1.36 12.67
N THR A 160 -8.87 2.01 11.87
CA THR A 160 -8.76 2.12 10.41
C THR A 160 -9.31 3.47 9.95
N ASN A 161 -9.23 3.76 8.65
CA ASN A 161 -9.93 4.93 8.09
C ASN A 161 -11.44 4.66 7.95
N GLN A 162 -12.24 5.73 8.12
CA GLN A 162 -13.67 5.65 7.95
C GLN A 162 -14.05 5.30 6.50
N HIS A 163 -13.36 5.90 5.52
CA HIS A 163 -13.66 5.65 4.10
C HIS A 163 -13.42 4.18 3.70
N VAL A 164 -12.56 3.42 4.40
CA VAL A 164 -12.33 1.98 4.14
C VAL A 164 -13.60 1.17 4.43
N ILE A 165 -14.38 1.57 5.42
CA ILE A 165 -15.57 0.86 5.87
C ILE A 165 -16.89 1.54 5.44
N ASP A 166 -16.81 2.60 4.66
CA ASP A 166 -17.99 3.37 4.27
C ASP A 166 -18.99 2.53 3.47
N GLY A 167 -20.26 2.58 3.86
CA GLY A 167 -21.32 1.81 3.21
C GLY A 167 -21.29 0.29 3.45
N ALA A 168 -20.40 -0.23 4.30
CA ALA A 168 -20.33 -1.65 4.59
C ALA A 168 -21.60 -2.17 5.27
N SER A 169 -22.15 -3.27 4.75
CA SER A 169 -23.17 -4.06 5.46
C SER A 169 -22.54 -5.09 6.41
N GLU A 170 -21.32 -5.52 6.12
CA GLU A 170 -20.49 -6.40 6.93
C GLU A 170 -19.02 -6.00 6.77
N ILE A 171 -18.26 -6.10 7.84
CA ILE A 171 -16.83 -5.81 7.86
C ILE A 171 -16.10 -7.07 8.28
N SER A 172 -15.11 -7.50 7.48
CA SER A 172 -14.19 -8.57 7.85
C SER A 172 -12.79 -8.01 8.10
N VAL A 173 -12.11 -8.60 9.07
CA VAL A 173 -10.71 -8.31 9.40
C VAL A 173 -9.90 -9.58 9.15
N ILE A 174 -8.81 -9.46 8.39
CA ILE A 174 -7.90 -10.56 8.11
C ILE A 174 -6.56 -10.28 8.76
N LEU A 175 -6.13 -11.17 9.64
CA LEU A 175 -4.82 -11.11 10.27
C LEU A 175 -3.71 -11.45 9.27
N ASN A 176 -2.47 -11.12 9.62
CA ASN A 176 -1.29 -11.52 8.84
C ASN A 176 -1.09 -13.06 8.77
N THR A 177 -1.72 -13.81 9.69
CA THR A 177 -1.77 -15.29 9.68
C THR A 177 -2.74 -15.84 8.64
N GLY A 178 -3.65 -15.01 8.12
CA GLY A 178 -4.74 -15.38 7.23
C GLY A 178 -6.06 -15.70 7.94
N ASP A 179 -6.09 -15.63 9.27
CA ASP A 179 -7.32 -15.81 10.04
C ASP A 179 -8.28 -14.64 9.77
N GLU A 180 -9.53 -14.93 9.43
CA GLU A 180 -10.58 -13.95 9.16
C GLU A 180 -11.56 -13.86 10.33
N PHE A 181 -11.92 -12.66 10.73
CA PHE A 181 -12.87 -12.35 11.78
C PHE A 181 -13.92 -11.35 11.30
N THR A 182 -15.17 -11.56 11.67
CA THR A 182 -16.19 -10.53 11.52
C THR A 182 -15.96 -9.43 12.56
N ALA A 183 -15.91 -8.19 12.08
CA ALA A 183 -15.70 -7.03 12.93
C ALA A 183 -17.01 -6.26 13.18
N LYS A 184 -17.13 -5.72 14.40
CA LYS A 184 -18.20 -4.81 14.77
C LYS A 184 -17.67 -3.38 14.76
N LEU A 185 -18.41 -2.46 14.16
CA LEU A 185 -18.13 -1.04 14.25
C LEU A 185 -18.42 -0.55 15.67
N VAL A 186 -17.41 -0.04 16.37
CA VAL A 186 -17.53 0.56 17.70
C VAL A 186 -17.88 2.04 17.59
N GLY A 187 -17.23 2.75 16.66
CA GLY A 187 -17.48 4.15 16.39
C GLY A 187 -16.70 4.63 15.19
N GLN A 188 -17.17 5.72 14.59
CA GLN A 188 -16.49 6.35 13.46
C GLN A 188 -16.68 7.86 13.51
N ASP A 189 -15.72 8.57 12.93
CA ASP A 189 -15.79 9.99 12.72
C ASP A 189 -15.38 10.36 11.31
N THR A 190 -16.37 10.78 10.51
CA THR A 190 -16.13 11.20 9.12
C THR A 190 -15.32 12.49 9.02
N LYS A 191 -15.18 13.27 10.12
CA LYS A 191 -14.38 14.52 10.09
C LYS A 191 -12.89 14.25 10.17
N THR A 192 -12.50 13.23 10.94
CA THR A 192 -11.10 12.81 11.08
C THR A 192 -10.75 11.65 10.18
N ASP A 193 -11.74 11.09 9.46
CA ASP A 193 -11.61 9.88 8.64
C ASP A 193 -11.11 8.68 9.45
N LEU A 194 -11.56 8.53 10.71
CA LEU A 194 -11.19 7.41 11.57
C LEU A 194 -12.39 6.54 11.90
N ALA A 195 -12.13 5.26 12.06
CA ALA A 195 -13.09 4.30 12.58
C ALA A 195 -12.42 3.32 13.53
N VAL A 196 -13.15 2.85 14.52
CA VAL A 196 -12.73 1.84 15.49
C VAL A 196 -13.60 0.62 15.31
N LEU A 197 -12.95 -0.51 15.11
CA LEU A 197 -13.54 -1.82 14.94
C LEU A 197 -13.22 -2.69 16.16
N LYS A 198 -14.03 -3.71 16.40
CA LYS A 198 -13.83 -4.73 17.42
C LYS A 198 -14.05 -6.12 16.83
N ILE A 199 -13.05 -6.97 16.95
CA ILE A 199 -13.16 -8.39 16.68
C ILE A 199 -13.20 -9.18 18.00
N ASP A 200 -13.74 -10.39 17.96
CA ASP A 200 -13.61 -11.36 19.04
C ASP A 200 -12.53 -12.36 18.65
N PRO A 201 -11.32 -12.26 19.21
CA PRO A 201 -10.21 -13.12 18.83
C PRO A 201 -10.35 -14.56 19.38
N GLY A 202 -11.27 -14.82 20.31
CA GLY A 202 -11.39 -16.12 20.97
C GLY A 202 -10.08 -16.53 21.64
N SER A 203 -9.47 -17.63 21.17
CA SER A 203 -8.17 -18.10 21.66
C SER A 203 -6.97 -17.58 20.85
N THR A 204 -7.20 -16.85 19.78
CA THR A 204 -6.12 -16.28 18.93
C THR A 204 -5.42 -15.16 19.67
N LYS A 205 -4.10 -15.29 19.81
CA LYS A 205 -3.28 -14.23 20.42
C LYS A 205 -3.04 -13.12 19.42
N LEU A 206 -3.51 -11.92 19.74
CA LEU A 206 -3.25 -10.73 18.94
C LEU A 206 -2.00 -10.01 19.42
N THR A 207 -1.34 -9.31 18.47
CA THR A 207 -0.22 -8.45 18.76
C THR A 207 -0.68 -7.00 18.60
N ALA A 208 -0.74 -6.24 19.70
CA ALA A 208 -1.06 -4.83 19.67
C ALA A 208 0.16 -4.00 19.28
N ALA A 209 -0.04 -2.97 18.44
CA ALA A 209 1.00 -2.03 18.07
C ALA A 209 1.35 -1.11 19.26
N THR A 210 2.63 -0.76 19.36
CA THR A 210 3.06 0.30 20.28
C THR A 210 2.76 1.66 19.66
N LEU A 211 2.00 2.50 20.36
CA LEU A 211 1.70 3.85 19.91
C LEU A 211 2.83 4.81 20.31
N GLY A 212 3.25 5.65 19.36
CA GLY A 212 4.23 6.71 19.55
C GLY A 212 3.53 8.08 19.76
N ASP A 213 4.35 9.11 19.96
CA ASP A 213 3.91 10.48 20.08
C ASP A 213 4.26 11.27 18.81
N SER A 214 3.24 11.51 17.98
CA SER A 214 3.40 12.25 16.72
C SER A 214 3.81 13.72 16.91
N THR A 215 3.63 14.29 18.11
CA THR A 215 4.02 15.68 18.40
C THR A 215 5.53 15.88 18.55
N THR A 216 6.26 14.79 18.78
CA THR A 216 7.73 14.78 18.94
C THR A 216 8.46 14.48 17.64
N VAL A 217 7.73 14.11 16.58
CA VAL A 217 8.29 13.72 15.28
C VAL A 217 8.95 14.91 14.59
N GLN A 218 10.10 14.68 13.97
CA GLN A 218 10.88 15.70 13.27
C GLN A 218 10.99 15.39 11.77
N VAL A 219 11.07 16.44 10.96
CA VAL A 219 11.35 16.32 9.53
C VAL A 219 12.72 15.66 9.32
N GLY A 220 12.78 14.70 8.41
CA GLY A 220 13.98 13.90 8.13
C GLY A 220 14.08 12.61 8.93
N GLU A 221 13.20 12.35 9.89
CA GLU A 221 13.15 11.05 10.59
C GLU A 221 12.63 9.95 9.66
N THR A 222 13.12 8.72 9.88
CA THR A 222 12.66 7.55 9.14
C THR A 222 11.17 7.33 9.34
N ALA A 223 10.47 7.11 8.24
CA ALA A 223 9.06 6.76 8.18
C ALA A 223 8.89 5.43 7.43
N VAL A 224 8.20 4.49 8.04
CA VAL A 224 7.86 3.21 7.43
C VAL A 224 6.34 3.09 7.39
N ALA A 225 5.76 2.93 6.20
CA ALA A 225 4.35 2.68 6.06
C ALA A 225 4.11 1.18 5.83
N ILE A 226 3.24 0.59 6.64
CA ILE A 226 2.85 -0.81 6.54
C ILE A 226 1.34 -0.88 6.30
N GLY A 227 0.97 -1.64 5.27
CA GLY A 227 -0.42 -1.99 4.97
C GLY A 227 -0.57 -3.49 4.76
N ASN A 228 -1.82 -3.94 4.81
CA ASN A 228 -2.19 -5.33 4.54
C ASN A 228 -3.40 -5.39 3.59
N PRO A 229 -3.27 -4.81 2.37
CA PRO A 229 -4.35 -4.82 1.42
C PRO A 229 -4.65 -6.26 0.97
N MET A 230 -5.93 -6.61 0.85
CA MET A 230 -6.38 -7.91 0.32
C MET A 230 -5.93 -9.16 1.13
N GLY A 231 -5.60 -9.01 2.41
CA GLY A 231 -5.26 -10.16 3.25
C GLY A 231 -4.02 -10.93 2.76
N GLN A 232 -4.17 -12.19 2.33
CA GLN A 232 -3.03 -13.08 2.04
C GLN A 232 -2.21 -12.71 0.80
N GLU A 233 -2.82 -12.16 -0.26
CA GLU A 233 -2.11 -11.94 -1.54
C GLU A 233 -1.08 -10.81 -1.48
N PHE A 234 -1.30 -9.80 -0.65
CA PHE A 234 -0.42 -8.64 -0.48
C PHE A 234 -0.15 -8.30 0.98
N SER A 235 -0.23 -9.31 1.87
CA SER A 235 -0.01 -9.11 3.30
C SER A 235 1.39 -8.55 3.56
N GLY A 236 1.45 -7.49 4.40
CA GLY A 236 2.73 -6.92 4.81
C GLY A 236 3.41 -6.06 3.75
N SER A 237 2.65 -5.36 2.90
CA SER A 237 3.24 -4.34 2.04
C SER A 237 3.95 -3.27 2.86
N VAL A 238 5.26 -3.17 2.70
CA VAL A 238 6.13 -2.23 3.43
C VAL A 238 6.73 -1.24 2.46
N THR A 239 6.56 0.05 2.74
CA THR A 239 7.27 1.12 2.04
C THR A 239 8.00 1.99 3.05
N SER A 240 9.07 2.64 2.63
CA SER A 240 9.87 3.47 3.52
C SER A 240 10.30 4.77 2.87
N GLY A 241 10.47 5.77 3.68
CA GLY A 241 10.93 7.09 3.33
C GLY A 241 11.27 7.87 4.59
N ILE A 242 11.03 9.16 4.56
CA ILE A 242 11.24 10.07 5.68
C ILE A 242 9.96 10.87 5.97
N ILE A 243 9.91 11.47 7.13
CA ILE A 243 8.95 12.54 7.41
C ILE A 243 9.37 13.78 6.64
N SER A 244 8.60 14.14 5.61
CA SER A 244 8.87 15.29 4.74
C SER A 244 8.37 16.60 5.32
N ALA A 245 7.27 16.56 6.11
CA ALA A 245 6.75 17.71 6.86
C ALA A 245 5.92 17.27 8.06
N VAL A 246 5.86 18.12 9.08
CA VAL A 246 4.99 17.97 10.25
C VAL A 246 3.99 19.11 10.28
N ASN A 247 2.84 18.91 10.92
CA ASN A 247 1.77 19.91 11.07
C ASN A 247 1.32 20.53 9.73
N ARG A 248 1.27 19.71 8.67
CA ARG A 248 0.83 20.16 7.35
C ARG A 248 -0.67 20.36 7.35
N THR A 249 -1.10 21.61 7.29
CA THR A 249 -2.53 21.94 7.18
C THR A 249 -2.97 21.71 5.72
N MET A 250 -3.93 20.82 5.52
CA MET A 250 -4.54 20.57 4.21
C MET A 250 -6.06 20.67 4.30
N ASN A 251 -6.66 21.27 3.26
CA ASN A 251 -8.10 21.28 3.10
C ASN A 251 -8.51 20.23 2.07
N ILE A 252 -9.19 19.20 2.53
CA ILE A 252 -9.70 18.10 1.71
C ILE A 252 -11.20 18.03 1.94
N ASP A 253 -12.02 18.09 0.89
CA ASP A 253 -13.49 18.03 0.94
C ASP A 253 -14.10 19.02 1.95
N ASN A 254 -13.65 20.28 1.93
CA ASN A 254 -14.04 21.36 2.85
C ASN A 254 -13.72 21.08 4.34
N ARG A 255 -12.76 20.20 4.61
CA ARG A 255 -12.28 19.88 5.95
C ARG A 255 -10.81 20.23 6.09
N THR A 256 -10.43 20.75 7.25
CA THR A 256 -9.03 21.09 7.56
C THR A 256 -8.40 19.98 8.39
N TYR A 257 -7.32 19.43 7.89
CA TYR A 257 -6.53 18.40 8.54
C TYR A 257 -5.15 18.93 8.89
N ASN A 258 -4.60 18.49 10.03
CA ASN A 258 -3.18 18.63 10.37
C ASN A 258 -2.52 17.26 10.22
N LEU A 259 -1.66 17.15 9.22
CA LEU A 259 -1.12 15.86 8.78
C LEU A 259 0.41 15.82 8.93
N LEU A 260 0.94 14.63 9.14
CA LEU A 260 2.32 14.29 8.81
C LEU A 260 2.41 14.05 7.30
N GLN A 261 3.49 14.52 6.68
CA GLN A 261 3.77 14.23 5.28
C GLN A 261 5.00 13.31 5.21
N THR A 262 4.93 12.29 4.39
CA THR A 262 6.04 11.37 4.09
C THR A 262 6.22 11.22 2.59
N ASP A 263 7.42 10.84 2.15
CA ASP A 263 7.73 10.40 0.79
C ASP A 263 7.75 8.85 0.67
N ALA A 264 7.47 8.14 1.76
CA ALA A 264 7.14 6.72 1.67
C ALA A 264 5.93 6.54 0.74
N ALA A 265 5.98 5.56 -0.16
CA ALA A 265 4.91 5.35 -1.13
C ALA A 265 3.62 4.93 -0.44
N ILE A 266 2.59 5.79 -0.49
CA ILE A 266 1.24 5.48 -0.04
C ILE A 266 0.40 5.17 -1.27
N ASN A 267 -0.18 3.98 -1.31
CA ASN A 267 -0.99 3.45 -2.40
C ASN A 267 -2.34 2.95 -1.87
N SER A 268 -3.27 2.70 -2.79
CA SER A 268 -4.52 2.01 -2.44
C SER A 268 -4.20 0.71 -1.71
N GLY A 269 -4.84 0.52 -0.54
CA GLY A 269 -4.59 -0.62 0.33
C GLY A 269 -3.71 -0.32 1.55
N ASN A 270 -2.83 0.71 1.53
CA ASN A 270 -2.18 1.18 2.76
C ASN A 270 -3.13 2.02 3.64
N SER A 271 -4.25 2.52 3.08
CA SER A 271 -5.26 3.29 3.82
C SER A 271 -5.72 2.54 5.07
N GLY A 272 -5.66 3.19 6.23
CA GLY A 272 -5.94 2.60 7.54
C GLY A 272 -4.77 1.84 8.17
N GLY A 273 -3.68 1.63 7.44
CA GLY A 273 -2.46 1.01 7.91
C GLY A 273 -1.56 1.96 8.70
N ALA A 274 -0.44 1.44 9.20
CA ALA A 274 0.42 2.13 10.14
C ALA A 274 1.51 2.97 9.46
N LEU A 275 1.68 4.22 9.90
CA LEU A 275 2.90 4.99 9.70
C LEU A 275 3.76 4.88 10.97
N ILE A 276 5.01 4.44 10.83
CA ILE A 276 5.85 3.95 11.93
C ILE A 276 7.17 4.69 11.93
N ASN A 277 7.67 5.03 13.11
CA ASN A 277 8.98 5.67 13.30
C ASN A 277 10.12 4.64 13.39
N GLN A 278 11.35 5.11 13.49
CA GLN A 278 12.56 4.30 13.60
C GLN A 278 12.65 3.43 14.88
N TYR A 279 11.72 3.57 15.80
CA TYR A 279 11.65 2.79 17.06
C TYR A 279 10.58 1.71 17.03
N GLY A 280 9.88 1.53 15.90
CA GLY A 280 8.76 0.58 15.78
C GLY A 280 7.46 1.08 16.43
N GLU A 281 7.32 2.40 16.63
CA GLU A 281 6.12 3.00 17.22
C GLU A 281 5.25 3.61 16.13
N VAL A 282 3.94 3.39 16.21
CA VAL A 282 2.96 3.97 15.28
C VAL A 282 2.77 5.45 15.62
N ILE A 283 3.10 6.31 14.67
CA ILE A 283 3.01 7.78 14.77
C ILE A 283 1.90 8.36 13.90
N GLY A 284 1.25 7.55 13.07
CA GLY A 284 0.16 7.98 12.21
C GLY A 284 -0.60 6.80 11.59
N ILE A 285 -1.69 7.15 10.92
CA ILE A 285 -2.52 6.25 10.12
C ILE A 285 -2.44 6.75 8.68
N ASN A 286 -2.16 5.84 7.75
CA ASN A 286 -1.98 6.15 6.34
C ASN A 286 -3.30 6.51 5.64
#